data_903ce79f2454c162d6e5c6f910b4320a
#
_entry.id   903ce79f2454c162d6e5c6f910b4320a
#
_cell.length_a   1.000
_cell.length_b   1.000
_cell.length_c   1.000
_cell.angle_alpha   90.00
_cell.angle_beta   90.00
_cell.angle_gamma   90.00
#
_symmetry.space_group_name_H-M   'P 1'
#
loop_
_entity.id
_entity.type
_entity.pdbx_description
1 polymer ?
#
loop_
_entity_poly.entity_id
_entity_poly.type
_entity_poly.pdbx_seq_one_letter_code
_entity_poly.pdbx_strand_id
1 'polypeptide(L)'
;MLAINMDDVINVLNSCKPYLIALGIALAIAIIVTVACMKLKKPVKKLVRKEAWIAFLMAAVVIINLICFIPMSSMISLAMGNGTITEETSNEATALCEDIADEGIVLLKNEDNILPLTNTQNINVFGWASTNPCYGGTGSGALSDAYETTTLLGGLEDAGYKINTELTDFYKAYREDRPEVGMWAQDWTLPEPTADSYSDELINNAKEFSDTAMVVITRVGGEGADLPTDVSKVTYTDNSENYKDFEAGEHYLQLSQTEKDMLDLVCANFDNVVVVYNGANTMELGFLNDYKQIRGAIWCPGTGQSGFESLGAVVAGTVNPSGKTSDTFVYDLTATPTYNNFGNFLYDNMDEFAATSKNFGTGEEEATIPSFVNYVEGIYVGYRFYETAAVEGLIDYDKTVQFPFGYGLSYTDFEQKMGDVTVADGKVSFDV
;
A
#
# COMPACT_ATOMS: atom_id res chain seq x y z
N MET A 1 12.61 -2.79 -1.62
CA MET A 1 13.52 -2.95 -2.79
C MET A 1 12.66 -2.86 -4.02
N LEU A 2 12.94 -1.94 -4.94
CA LEU A 2 12.34 -2.00 -6.26
C LEU A 2 12.87 -3.28 -6.93
N ALA A 3 12.13 -4.38 -6.78
CA ALA A 3 12.48 -5.63 -7.40
C ALA A 3 12.30 -5.47 -8.92
N ILE A 4 13.38 -5.60 -9.67
CA ILE A 4 13.35 -5.62 -11.13
C ILE A 4 13.17 -7.07 -11.53
N ASN A 5 11.96 -7.44 -11.91
CA ASN A 5 11.70 -8.77 -12.45
C ASN A 5 11.96 -8.85 -13.97
N MET A 6 11.81 -10.03 -14.56
CA MET A 6 12.09 -10.23 -15.98
C MET A 6 11.10 -9.48 -16.88
N ASP A 7 9.87 -9.30 -16.44
CA ASP A 7 8.83 -8.57 -17.20
C ASP A 7 9.15 -7.08 -17.28
N ASP A 8 9.68 -6.48 -16.21
CA ASP A 8 10.15 -5.09 -16.22
C ASP A 8 11.27 -4.90 -17.26
N VAL A 9 12.21 -5.85 -17.33
CA VAL A 9 13.29 -5.84 -18.35
C VAL A 9 12.71 -5.95 -19.76
N ILE A 10 11.74 -6.83 -19.97
CA ILE A 10 11.08 -7.02 -21.26
C ILE A 10 10.32 -5.75 -21.66
N ASN A 11 9.61 -5.12 -20.75
CA ASN A 11 8.86 -3.89 -21.00
C ASN A 11 9.80 -2.74 -21.41
N VAL A 12 10.91 -2.57 -20.71
CA VAL A 12 11.93 -1.58 -21.08
C VAL A 12 12.54 -1.87 -22.46
N LEU A 13 12.84 -3.14 -22.75
CA LEU A 13 13.34 -3.52 -24.07
C LEU A 13 12.32 -3.25 -25.18
N ASN A 14 11.02 -3.51 -24.92
CA ASN A 14 9.95 -3.20 -25.86
C ASN A 14 9.83 -1.69 -26.10
N SER A 15 9.92 -0.88 -25.08
CA SER A 15 9.91 0.59 -25.19
C SER A 15 11.10 1.13 -26.00
N CYS A 16 12.26 0.45 -25.94
CA CYS A 16 13.44 0.80 -26.72
C CYS A 16 13.40 0.26 -28.15
N LYS A 17 12.52 -0.70 -28.46
CA LYS A 17 12.46 -1.43 -29.75
C LYS A 17 12.47 -0.55 -31.01
N PRO A 18 11.65 0.54 -31.13
CA PRO A 18 11.67 1.38 -32.31
C PRO A 18 13.02 2.07 -32.53
N TYR A 19 13.70 2.45 -31.49
CA TYR A 19 15.02 3.08 -31.54
C TYR A 19 16.11 2.08 -31.93
N LEU A 20 16.05 0.86 -31.42
CA LEU A 20 16.96 -0.22 -31.79
C LEU A 20 16.79 -0.63 -33.25
N ILE A 21 15.55 -0.63 -33.77
CA ILE A 21 15.27 -0.85 -35.20
C ILE A 21 15.88 0.29 -36.03
N ALA A 22 15.70 1.54 -35.64
CA ALA A 22 16.30 2.68 -36.33
C ALA A 22 17.84 2.61 -36.37
N LEU A 23 18.46 2.19 -35.27
CA LEU A 23 19.91 1.96 -35.19
C LEU A 23 20.36 0.85 -36.15
N GLY A 24 19.60 -0.27 -36.19
CA GLY A 24 19.84 -1.36 -37.10
C GLY A 24 19.73 -0.95 -38.58
N ILE A 25 18.74 -0.15 -38.93
CA ILE A 25 18.57 0.41 -40.28
C ILE A 25 19.75 1.33 -40.63
N ALA A 26 20.17 2.22 -39.75
CA ALA A 26 21.31 3.10 -39.97
C ALA A 26 22.62 2.30 -40.22
N LEU A 27 22.83 1.24 -39.43
CA LEU A 27 23.96 0.32 -39.60
C LEU A 27 23.91 -0.41 -40.96
N ALA A 28 22.74 -0.94 -41.32
CA ALA A 28 22.53 -1.60 -42.60
C ALA A 28 22.83 -0.68 -43.78
N ILE A 29 22.39 0.56 -43.74
CA ILE A 29 22.69 1.58 -44.76
C ILE A 29 24.20 1.81 -44.87
N ALA A 30 24.93 1.97 -43.76
CA ALA A 30 26.38 2.17 -43.76
C ALA A 30 27.12 0.96 -44.36
N ILE A 31 26.66 -0.26 -44.07
CA ILE A 31 27.22 -1.50 -44.68
C ILE A 31 26.92 -1.55 -46.18
N ILE A 32 25.66 -1.29 -46.58
CA ILE A 32 25.28 -1.30 -48.00
C ILE A 32 26.12 -0.30 -48.81
N VAL A 33 26.26 0.95 -48.31
CA VAL A 33 27.07 1.98 -48.91
C VAL A 33 28.54 1.55 -49.01
N THR A 34 29.07 0.93 -47.93
CA THR A 34 30.44 0.42 -47.90
C THR A 34 30.68 -0.66 -48.95
N VAL A 35 29.71 -1.55 -49.18
CA VAL A 35 29.79 -2.60 -50.20
C VAL A 35 29.58 -2.00 -51.60
N ALA A 36 28.57 -1.18 -51.80
CA ALA A 36 28.26 -0.59 -53.10
C ALA A 36 29.43 0.25 -53.64
N CYS A 37 30.17 0.97 -52.79
CA CYS A 37 31.29 1.78 -53.21
C CYS A 37 32.57 1.00 -53.55
N MET A 38 32.57 -0.34 -53.43
CA MET A 38 33.76 -1.17 -53.73
C MET A 38 34.22 -1.07 -55.18
N LYS A 39 33.33 -0.75 -56.12
CA LYS A 39 33.62 -0.58 -57.55
C LYS A 39 34.16 0.82 -57.91
N LEU A 40 34.20 1.77 -56.95
CA LEU A 40 34.66 3.15 -57.17
C LEU A 40 36.19 3.24 -57.15
N LYS A 41 36.75 4.32 -57.77
CA LYS A 41 38.18 4.64 -57.73
C LYS A 41 38.65 4.85 -56.29
N LYS A 42 39.89 4.46 -55.98
CA LYS A 42 40.46 4.44 -54.62
C LYS A 42 40.17 5.68 -53.76
N PRO A 43 40.40 6.93 -54.24
CA PRO A 43 40.20 8.13 -53.42
C PRO A 43 38.73 8.37 -53.11
N VAL A 44 37.84 8.23 -54.09
CA VAL A 44 36.39 8.37 -53.93
C VAL A 44 35.83 7.29 -52.99
N LYS A 45 36.25 6.06 -53.18
CA LYS A 45 35.86 4.92 -52.30
C LYS A 45 36.24 5.20 -50.84
N LYS A 46 37.48 5.69 -50.59
CA LYS A 46 37.91 5.99 -49.21
C LYS A 46 37.07 7.11 -48.58
N LEU A 47 36.73 8.14 -49.36
CA LEU A 47 35.89 9.25 -48.91
C LEU A 47 34.47 8.79 -48.57
N VAL A 48 33.80 8.14 -49.53
CA VAL A 48 32.40 7.65 -49.35
C VAL A 48 32.27 6.75 -48.15
N ARG A 49 33.21 5.80 -47.97
CA ARG A 49 33.19 4.92 -46.79
C ARG A 49 33.37 5.70 -45.50
N LYS A 50 34.30 6.66 -45.46
CA LYS A 50 34.52 7.47 -44.27
C LYS A 50 33.27 8.25 -43.91
N GLU A 51 32.64 8.92 -44.86
CA GLU A 51 31.43 9.69 -44.64
C GLU A 51 30.25 8.82 -44.23
N ALA A 52 30.07 7.61 -44.81
CA ALA A 52 29.01 6.69 -44.43
C ALA A 52 29.14 6.24 -42.97
N TRP A 53 30.36 5.94 -42.51
CA TRP A 53 30.57 5.54 -41.11
C TRP A 53 30.50 6.70 -40.13
N ILE A 54 30.93 7.93 -40.56
CA ILE A 54 30.72 9.15 -39.76
C ILE A 54 29.20 9.42 -39.57
N ALA A 55 28.45 9.34 -40.67
CA ALA A 55 26.98 9.53 -40.61
C ALA A 55 26.31 8.48 -39.72
N PHE A 56 26.75 7.20 -39.79
CA PHE A 56 26.26 6.15 -38.86
C PHE A 56 26.59 6.48 -37.41
N LEU A 57 27.82 6.90 -37.10
CA LEU A 57 28.21 7.24 -35.74
C LEU A 57 27.40 8.45 -35.21
N MET A 58 27.16 9.45 -36.02
CA MET A 58 26.32 10.59 -35.66
C MET A 58 24.88 10.14 -35.39
N ALA A 59 24.30 9.31 -36.27
CA ALA A 59 22.99 8.75 -36.08
C ALA A 59 22.92 7.88 -34.81
N ALA A 60 23.93 7.05 -34.56
CA ALA A 60 23.99 6.24 -33.35
C ALA A 60 24.03 7.09 -32.07
N VAL A 61 24.83 8.15 -32.05
CA VAL A 61 24.87 9.09 -30.91
C VAL A 61 23.49 9.71 -30.67
N VAL A 62 22.82 10.17 -31.72
CA VAL A 62 21.49 10.76 -31.63
C VAL A 62 20.48 9.74 -31.08
N ILE A 63 20.47 8.51 -31.66
CA ILE A 63 19.53 7.45 -31.27
C ILE A 63 19.76 7.04 -29.81
N ILE A 64 21.01 6.85 -29.39
CA ILE A 64 21.35 6.52 -28.01
C ILE A 64 20.86 7.62 -27.04
N ASN A 65 21.09 8.89 -27.39
CA ASN A 65 20.57 10.01 -26.59
C ASN A 65 19.03 9.97 -26.52
N LEU A 66 18.34 9.69 -27.62
CA LEU A 66 16.88 9.56 -27.62
C LEU A 66 16.41 8.43 -26.72
N ILE A 67 17.10 7.29 -26.71
CA ILE A 67 16.81 6.18 -25.78
C ILE A 67 16.96 6.64 -24.32
N CYS A 68 18.07 7.32 -24.01
CA CYS A 68 18.35 7.75 -22.65
C CYS A 68 17.36 8.84 -22.15
N PHE A 69 16.95 9.78 -23.03
CA PHE A 69 16.11 10.91 -22.66
C PHE A 69 14.59 10.66 -22.82
N ILE A 70 14.17 9.58 -23.48
CA ILE A 70 12.75 9.28 -23.69
C ILE A 70 12.37 7.99 -22.96
N PRO A 71 12.62 6.76 -23.49
CA PRO A 71 12.13 5.55 -22.81
C PRO A 71 12.87 5.20 -21.51
N MET A 72 14.13 5.60 -21.37
CA MET A 72 14.94 5.27 -20.20
C MET A 72 15.14 6.44 -19.22
N SER A 73 14.55 7.61 -19.47
CA SER A 73 14.85 8.79 -18.66
C SER A 73 14.50 8.63 -17.19
N SER A 74 13.35 8.04 -16.88
CA SER A 74 12.92 7.81 -15.51
C SER A 74 13.83 6.80 -14.78
N MET A 75 14.20 5.70 -15.44
CA MET A 75 15.11 4.70 -14.86
C MET A 75 16.52 5.26 -14.65
N ILE A 76 17.01 6.07 -15.59
CA ILE A 76 18.33 6.70 -15.45
C ILE A 76 18.29 7.72 -14.32
N SER A 77 17.24 8.54 -14.22
CA SER A 77 17.07 9.49 -13.12
C SER A 77 16.99 8.78 -11.77
N LEU A 78 16.25 7.67 -11.71
CA LEU A 78 16.16 6.85 -10.50
C LEU A 78 17.53 6.25 -10.11
N ALA A 79 18.27 5.71 -11.10
CA ALA A 79 19.58 5.11 -10.86
C ALA A 79 20.68 6.13 -10.51
N MET A 80 20.61 7.34 -11.08
CA MET A 80 21.58 8.42 -10.82
C MET A 80 21.31 9.12 -9.50
N GLY A 81 20.07 9.07 -8.99
CA GLY A 81 19.62 9.86 -7.84
C GLY A 81 19.59 11.35 -8.13
N ASN A 82 18.92 12.09 -7.27
CA ASN A 82 18.77 13.54 -7.39
C ASN A 82 19.70 14.35 -6.47
N GLY A 83 20.83 13.79 -6.09
CA GLY A 83 21.78 14.37 -5.16
C GLY A 83 21.84 13.59 -3.85
N THR A 84 22.53 14.18 -2.86
CA THR A 84 22.62 13.67 -1.51
C THR A 84 22.01 14.66 -0.55
N ILE A 85 21.27 14.15 0.44
CA ILE A 85 20.88 14.94 1.62
C ILE A 85 21.96 14.82 2.69
N THR A 86 22.06 15.81 3.56
CA THR A 86 22.97 15.72 4.71
C THR A 86 22.40 14.76 5.75
N GLU A 87 23.27 14.19 6.58
CA GLU A 87 22.86 13.35 7.71
C GLU A 87 21.91 14.12 8.66
N GLU A 88 22.19 15.39 8.91
CA GLU A 88 21.34 16.27 9.70
C GLU A 88 19.91 16.36 9.12
N THR A 89 19.78 16.65 7.83
CA THR A 89 18.47 16.70 7.16
C THR A 89 17.75 15.35 7.16
N SER A 90 18.48 14.25 7.00
CA SER A 90 17.91 12.89 7.09
C SER A 90 17.36 12.63 8.49
N ASN A 91 18.11 12.95 9.54
CA ASN A 91 17.69 12.75 10.93
C ASN A 91 16.49 13.64 11.29
N GLU A 92 16.46 14.90 10.82
CA GLU A 92 15.31 15.79 11.00
C GLU A 92 14.06 15.26 10.30
N ALA A 93 14.21 14.69 9.10
CA ALA A 93 13.10 14.09 8.36
C ALA A 93 12.57 12.84 9.06
N THR A 94 13.45 11.98 9.60
CA THR A 94 13.09 10.80 10.39
C THR A 94 12.28 11.21 11.61
N ALA A 95 12.80 12.13 12.42
CA ALA A 95 12.11 12.62 13.62
C ALA A 95 10.73 13.23 13.29
N LEU A 96 10.63 13.98 12.19
CA LEU A 96 9.34 14.54 11.75
C LEU A 96 8.36 13.45 11.31
N CYS A 97 8.84 12.37 10.68
CA CYS A 97 7.98 11.23 10.33
C CYS A 97 7.45 10.51 11.58
N GLU A 98 8.27 10.39 12.60
CA GLU A 98 7.85 9.85 13.90
C GLU A 98 6.82 10.76 14.58
N ASP A 99 7.06 12.06 14.66
CA ASP A 99 6.09 13.03 15.19
C ASP A 99 4.74 12.95 14.46
N ILE A 100 4.76 12.81 13.12
CA ILE A 100 3.54 12.64 12.32
C ILE A 100 2.83 11.32 12.65
N ALA A 101 3.56 10.23 12.85
CA ALA A 101 3.00 8.94 13.20
C ALA A 101 2.44 8.93 14.63
N ASP A 102 3.10 9.58 15.59
CA ASP A 102 2.62 9.77 16.96
C ASP A 102 1.24 10.41 17.00
N GLU A 103 1.02 11.42 16.15
CA GLU A 103 -0.25 12.13 16.04
C GLU A 103 -1.26 11.43 15.11
N GLY A 104 -0.79 10.53 14.25
CA GLY A 104 -1.60 9.87 13.21
C GLY A 104 -2.19 8.52 13.60
N ILE A 105 -1.57 7.81 14.54
CA ILE A 105 -2.06 6.51 15.02
C ILE A 105 -3.33 6.69 15.85
N VAL A 106 -4.37 5.88 15.55
CA VAL A 106 -5.70 6.01 16.15
C VAL A 106 -5.99 4.83 17.06
N LEU A 107 -6.30 5.11 18.32
CA LEU A 107 -6.83 4.11 19.25
C LEU A 107 -8.33 3.93 19.00
N LEU A 108 -8.73 2.78 18.45
CA LEU A 108 -10.12 2.48 18.09
C LEU A 108 -10.90 1.80 19.22
N LYS A 109 -10.24 0.96 20.02
CA LYS A 109 -10.87 0.18 21.10
C LYS A 109 -9.89 0.02 22.24
N ASN A 110 -10.36 0.16 23.50
CA ASN A 110 -9.53 -0.02 24.69
C ASN A 110 -10.40 -0.47 25.89
N GLU A 111 -10.88 -1.70 25.83
CA GLU A 111 -11.70 -2.28 26.91
C GLU A 111 -10.83 -2.64 28.11
N ASP A 112 -11.33 -2.32 29.30
CA ASP A 112 -10.65 -2.53 30.58
C ASP A 112 -9.23 -1.93 30.64
N ASN A 113 -8.93 -0.94 29.81
CA ASN A 113 -7.63 -0.30 29.70
C ASN A 113 -6.51 -1.32 29.42
N ILE A 114 -6.74 -2.25 28.47
CA ILE A 114 -5.72 -3.22 28.08
C ILE A 114 -4.48 -2.52 27.52
N LEU A 115 -4.66 -1.41 26.81
CA LEU A 115 -3.60 -0.53 26.34
C LEU A 115 -3.48 0.67 27.29
N PRO A 116 -2.23 1.15 27.58
CA PRO A 116 -0.96 0.60 27.10
C PRO A 116 -0.62 -0.74 27.77
N LEU A 117 0.16 -1.59 27.07
CA LEU A 117 0.58 -2.91 27.57
C LEU A 117 1.71 -2.78 28.59
N THR A 118 1.41 -2.29 29.78
CA THR A 118 2.40 -2.06 30.84
C THR A 118 2.64 -3.28 31.73
N ASN A 119 1.77 -4.27 31.68
CA ASN A 119 1.81 -5.44 32.56
C ASN A 119 2.53 -6.65 31.95
N THR A 120 2.94 -6.58 30.69
CA THR A 120 3.71 -7.62 30.01
C THR A 120 4.91 -7.04 29.29
N GLN A 121 5.97 -7.82 29.18
CA GLN A 121 7.12 -7.52 28.32
C GLN A 121 7.20 -8.46 27.12
N ASN A 122 6.38 -9.50 27.11
CA ASN A 122 6.37 -10.51 26.05
C ASN A 122 5.07 -10.37 25.25
N ILE A 123 5.17 -10.34 23.93
CA ILE A 123 4.01 -10.25 23.03
C ILE A 123 4.12 -11.32 21.95
N ASN A 124 3.07 -12.13 21.80
CA ASN A 124 2.88 -12.95 20.63
C ASN A 124 2.29 -12.10 19.51
N VAL A 125 2.97 -11.97 18.38
CA VAL A 125 2.47 -11.21 17.25
C VAL A 125 2.04 -12.17 16.15
N PHE A 126 0.73 -12.24 15.94
CA PHE A 126 0.09 -13.08 14.92
C PHE A 126 -0.24 -12.26 13.68
N GLY A 127 -0.44 -12.96 12.58
CA GLY A 127 -0.77 -12.40 11.29
C GLY A 127 0.47 -12.25 10.40
N TRP A 128 0.35 -12.74 9.19
CA TRP A 128 1.38 -12.58 8.17
C TRP A 128 1.83 -11.11 8.01
N ALA A 129 0.89 -10.20 8.14
CA ALA A 129 1.14 -8.76 8.06
C ALA A 129 2.18 -8.26 9.08
N SER A 130 2.43 -8.99 10.18
CA SER A 130 3.44 -8.64 11.16
C SER A 130 4.85 -8.61 10.58
N THR A 131 5.12 -9.46 9.59
CA THR A 131 6.41 -9.54 8.87
C THR A 131 6.38 -8.84 7.50
N ASN A 132 5.20 -8.42 7.03
CA ASN A 132 5.00 -7.73 5.75
C ASN A 132 3.97 -6.60 5.89
N PRO A 133 4.22 -5.61 6.75
CA PRO A 133 3.28 -4.52 6.99
C PRO A 133 3.24 -3.54 5.81
N CYS A 134 2.18 -2.73 5.79
CA CYS A 134 2.05 -1.59 4.90
C CYS A 134 2.85 -0.41 5.43
N TYR A 135 3.96 -0.10 4.81
CA TYR A 135 4.74 1.11 5.10
C TYR A 135 4.20 2.34 4.36
N GLY A 136 3.68 2.14 3.15
CA GLY A 136 3.18 3.18 2.26
C GLY A 136 2.37 2.58 1.11
N GLY A 137 2.14 3.35 0.05
CA GLY A 137 1.45 2.88 -1.14
C GLY A 137 2.33 2.07 -2.08
N THR A 138 1.74 1.62 -3.17
CA THR A 138 2.43 1.00 -4.31
C THR A 138 2.88 2.06 -5.32
N GLY A 139 3.62 1.68 -6.35
CA GLY A 139 4.10 2.59 -7.39
C GLY A 139 5.07 3.64 -6.84
N SER A 140 4.83 4.92 -7.13
CA SER A 140 5.65 6.03 -6.65
C SER A 140 5.55 6.28 -5.14
N GLY A 141 4.59 5.66 -4.47
CA GLY A 141 4.46 5.68 -3.00
C GLY A 141 5.28 4.61 -2.29
N ALA A 142 6.01 3.76 -3.01
CA ALA A 142 6.85 2.74 -2.42
C ALA A 142 8.07 3.33 -1.69
N LEU A 143 8.51 2.64 -0.64
CA LEU A 143 9.69 3.04 0.11
C LEU A 143 10.98 2.92 -0.71
N SER A 144 11.97 3.70 -0.32
CA SER A 144 13.33 3.63 -0.88
C SER A 144 14.24 2.82 0.04
N ASP A 145 14.94 1.82 -0.50
CA ASP A 145 15.94 1.04 0.22
C ASP A 145 17.23 1.80 0.54
N ALA A 146 17.35 3.01 0.06
CA ALA A 146 18.51 3.86 0.35
C ALA A 146 18.55 4.29 1.83
N TYR A 147 17.45 4.08 2.55
CA TYR A 147 17.29 4.50 3.95
C TYR A 147 16.90 3.31 4.82
N GLU A 148 17.35 3.34 6.05
CA GLU A 148 16.98 2.36 7.07
C GLU A 148 15.48 2.43 7.34
N THR A 149 14.83 1.27 7.51
CA THR A 149 13.40 1.17 7.73
C THR A 149 13.14 0.39 9.01
N THR A 150 12.44 1.00 9.95
CA THR A 150 11.98 0.33 11.15
C THR A 150 10.84 -0.62 10.80
N THR A 151 11.01 -1.90 11.11
CA THR A 151 9.94 -2.89 10.92
C THR A 151 8.88 -2.76 12.02
N LEU A 152 7.68 -3.30 11.79
CA LEU A 152 6.63 -3.32 12.82
C LEU A 152 7.12 -4.04 14.10
N LEU A 153 7.77 -5.19 13.94
CA LEU A 153 8.32 -5.94 15.07
C LEU A 153 9.48 -5.18 15.73
N GLY A 154 10.33 -4.52 14.92
CA GLY A 154 11.42 -3.68 15.43
C GLY A 154 10.93 -2.54 16.30
N GLY A 155 9.91 -1.80 15.88
CA GLY A 155 9.32 -0.73 16.68
C GLY A 155 8.74 -1.21 18.03
N LEU A 156 8.19 -2.43 18.08
CA LEU A 156 7.78 -3.05 19.34
C LEU A 156 8.99 -3.44 20.21
N GLU A 157 10.06 -3.97 19.61
CA GLU A 157 11.29 -4.34 20.32
C GLU A 157 12.01 -3.10 20.88
N ASP A 158 12.06 -2.01 20.12
CA ASP A 158 12.65 -0.74 20.56
C ASP A 158 11.83 -0.08 21.69
N ALA A 159 10.53 -0.32 21.73
CA ALA A 159 9.67 0.05 22.86
C ALA A 159 9.85 -0.85 24.09
N GLY A 160 10.73 -1.86 24.04
CA GLY A 160 11.11 -2.71 25.15
C GLY A 160 10.38 -4.05 25.26
N TYR A 161 9.62 -4.42 24.25
CA TYR A 161 8.94 -5.72 24.21
C TYR A 161 9.86 -6.82 23.66
N LYS A 162 9.59 -8.03 24.08
CA LYS A 162 10.15 -9.25 23.51
C LYS A 162 9.10 -9.88 22.63
N ILE A 163 9.47 -10.16 21.40
CA ILE A 163 8.58 -10.78 20.41
C ILE A 163 8.85 -12.28 20.35
N ASN A 164 7.80 -13.07 20.19
CA ASN A 164 7.92 -14.52 20.00
C ASN A 164 8.55 -14.82 18.63
N THR A 165 9.82 -15.22 18.66
CA THR A 165 10.58 -15.48 17.43
C THR A 165 10.12 -16.72 16.68
N GLU A 166 9.52 -17.72 17.35
CA GLU A 166 8.99 -18.91 16.67
C GLU A 166 7.80 -18.54 15.77
N LEU A 167 6.92 -17.63 16.22
CA LEU A 167 5.84 -17.09 15.36
C LEU A 167 6.41 -16.27 14.19
N THR A 168 7.39 -15.42 14.47
CA THR A 168 8.05 -14.60 13.43
C THR A 168 8.68 -15.49 12.35
N ASP A 169 9.40 -16.50 12.75
CA ASP A 169 10.08 -17.44 11.84
C ASP A 169 9.06 -18.28 11.05
N PHE A 170 7.96 -18.68 11.70
CA PHE A 170 6.85 -19.35 11.03
C PHE A 170 6.26 -18.52 9.88
N TYR A 171 5.94 -17.23 10.13
CA TYR A 171 5.39 -16.35 9.09
C TYR A 171 6.39 -16.05 7.97
N LYS A 172 7.66 -15.85 8.31
CA LYS A 172 8.72 -15.65 7.29
C LYS A 172 8.88 -16.88 6.40
N ALA A 173 8.92 -18.09 7.00
CA ALA A 173 9.07 -19.33 6.26
C ALA A 173 7.86 -19.66 5.38
N TYR A 174 6.66 -19.33 5.82
CA TYR A 174 5.42 -19.60 5.07
C TYR A 174 5.40 -18.97 3.67
N ARG A 175 6.08 -17.84 3.51
CA ARG A 175 6.09 -17.08 2.27
C ARG A 175 7.45 -16.93 1.62
N GLU A 176 8.41 -17.73 2.01
CA GLU A 176 9.78 -17.62 1.49
C GLU A 176 9.83 -17.73 -0.05
N ASP A 177 8.92 -18.51 -0.64
CA ASP A 177 8.85 -18.74 -2.10
C ASP A 177 7.94 -17.76 -2.85
N ARG A 178 7.34 -16.76 -2.17
CA ARG A 178 6.50 -15.76 -2.83
C ARG A 178 7.34 -14.92 -3.79
N PRO A 179 6.90 -14.78 -5.06
CA PRO A 179 7.60 -13.91 -6.00
C PRO A 179 7.51 -12.46 -5.54
N GLU A 180 8.59 -11.73 -5.78
CA GLU A 180 8.57 -10.28 -5.65
C GLU A 180 7.70 -9.70 -6.77
N VAL A 181 6.79 -8.80 -6.40
CA VAL A 181 5.91 -8.12 -7.35
C VAL A 181 6.71 -7.05 -8.08
N GLY A 182 6.63 -7.03 -9.41
CA GLY A 182 7.30 -6.02 -10.23
C GLY A 182 6.74 -4.61 -10.00
N MET A 183 7.51 -3.59 -10.41
CA MET A 183 7.19 -2.17 -10.23
C MET A 183 5.79 -1.76 -10.75
N TRP A 184 5.27 -2.47 -11.74
CA TRP A 184 4.03 -2.16 -12.45
C TRP A 184 2.90 -3.15 -12.14
N ALA A 185 3.10 -4.03 -11.16
CA ALA A 185 2.12 -5.03 -10.77
C ALA A 185 1.70 -4.83 -9.31
N GLN A 186 0.52 -5.32 -8.97
CA GLN A 186 0.02 -5.40 -7.61
C GLN A 186 -0.30 -6.86 -7.28
N ASP A 187 0.17 -7.31 -6.13
CA ASP A 187 -0.23 -8.60 -5.58
C ASP A 187 -1.37 -8.38 -4.57
N TRP A 188 -2.53 -8.90 -4.91
CA TRP A 188 -3.74 -8.83 -4.10
C TRP A 188 -3.89 -9.99 -3.12
N THR A 189 -2.90 -10.88 -3.05
CA THR A 189 -2.94 -11.98 -2.10
C THR A 189 -2.66 -11.50 -0.68
N LEU A 190 -3.37 -12.08 0.27
CA LEU A 190 -3.15 -11.91 1.70
C LEU A 190 -2.80 -13.30 2.25
N PRO A 191 -1.53 -13.64 2.31
CA PRO A 191 -1.12 -15.02 2.54
C PRO A 191 -1.08 -15.39 4.00
N GLU A 192 -2.15 -15.14 4.70
CA GLU A 192 -2.31 -15.67 6.04
C GLU A 192 -2.27 -17.21 5.98
N PRO A 193 -1.46 -17.88 6.80
CA PRO A 193 -1.44 -19.33 6.86
C PRO A 193 -2.81 -19.91 7.20
N THR A 194 -3.14 -21.05 6.58
CA THR A 194 -4.35 -21.79 6.93
C THR A 194 -4.30 -22.29 8.37
N ALA A 195 -5.44 -22.47 9.02
CA ALA A 195 -5.53 -22.94 10.40
C ALA A 195 -4.72 -24.23 10.65
N ASP A 196 -4.69 -25.16 9.70
CA ASP A 196 -3.94 -26.41 9.79
C ASP A 196 -2.41 -26.22 9.79
N SER A 197 -1.93 -25.07 9.38
CA SER A 197 -0.50 -24.72 9.38
C SER A 197 0.01 -24.39 10.80
N TYR A 198 -0.88 -24.02 11.71
CA TYR A 198 -0.53 -23.72 13.10
C TYR A 198 -0.49 -25.00 13.91
N SER A 199 0.70 -25.55 14.12
CA SER A 199 0.85 -26.75 14.92
C SER A 199 0.50 -26.52 16.40
N ASP A 200 0.05 -27.57 17.08
CA ASP A 200 -0.18 -27.53 18.53
C ASP A 200 1.09 -27.10 19.29
N GLU A 201 2.28 -27.47 18.82
CA GLU A 201 3.55 -27.07 19.40
C GLU A 201 3.77 -25.57 19.33
N LEU A 202 3.52 -24.96 18.17
CA LEU A 202 3.63 -23.51 17.95
C LEU A 202 2.66 -22.74 18.87
N ILE A 203 1.41 -23.19 18.96
CA ILE A 203 0.40 -22.54 19.82
C ILE A 203 0.73 -22.74 21.30
N ASN A 204 1.20 -23.90 21.72
CA ASN A 204 1.62 -24.12 23.10
C ASN A 204 2.85 -23.28 23.47
N ASN A 205 3.83 -23.16 22.57
CA ASN A 205 4.96 -22.24 22.74
C ASN A 205 4.47 -20.79 22.92
N ALA A 206 3.55 -20.33 22.06
CA ALA A 206 3.00 -19.00 22.17
C ALA A 206 2.29 -18.75 23.52
N LYS A 207 1.53 -19.71 24.03
CA LYS A 207 0.85 -19.64 25.34
C LYS A 207 1.82 -19.64 26.51
N GLU A 208 2.92 -20.38 26.40
CA GLU A 208 3.97 -20.36 27.42
C GLU A 208 4.78 -19.06 27.40
N PHE A 209 4.90 -18.44 26.22
CA PHE A 209 5.66 -17.19 26.05
C PHE A 209 4.92 -15.97 26.62
N SER A 210 3.62 -15.84 26.36
CA SER A 210 2.79 -14.71 26.84
C SER A 210 1.31 -15.05 26.83
N ASP A 211 0.54 -14.45 27.74
CA ASP A 211 -0.92 -14.45 27.74
C ASP A 211 -1.53 -13.39 26.83
N THR A 212 -0.69 -12.56 26.21
CA THR A 212 -1.09 -11.44 25.36
C THR A 212 -0.74 -11.73 23.90
N ALA A 213 -1.72 -11.57 23.03
CA ALA A 213 -1.59 -11.69 21.59
C ALA A 213 -1.90 -10.34 20.90
N MET A 214 -1.07 -9.98 19.94
CA MET A 214 -1.34 -8.91 18.99
C MET A 214 -1.60 -9.55 17.62
N VAL A 215 -2.68 -9.15 16.97
CA VAL A 215 -3.01 -9.59 15.61
C VAL A 215 -2.86 -8.43 14.66
N VAL A 216 -2.04 -8.59 13.64
CA VAL A 216 -1.78 -7.56 12.62
C VAL A 216 -2.49 -7.93 11.33
N ILE A 217 -3.31 -7.02 10.84
CA ILE A 217 -4.03 -7.13 9.57
C ILE A 217 -3.62 -5.95 8.71
N THR A 218 -3.29 -6.19 7.44
CA THR A 218 -2.87 -5.14 6.50
C THR A 218 -3.69 -5.13 5.23
N ARG A 219 -3.86 -3.93 4.67
CA ARG A 219 -4.40 -3.71 3.33
C ARG A 219 -3.57 -2.64 2.63
N VAL A 220 -3.07 -2.99 1.46
CA VAL A 220 -2.20 -2.11 0.67
C VAL A 220 -2.91 -1.73 -0.61
N GLY A 221 -2.89 -0.45 -0.92
CA GLY A 221 -3.32 0.10 -2.20
C GLY A 221 -2.38 1.24 -2.60
N GLY A 222 -2.49 1.73 -3.81
CA GLY A 222 -1.63 2.82 -4.26
C GLY A 222 -1.82 3.14 -5.74
N GLU A 223 -0.83 3.78 -6.32
CA GLU A 223 -0.87 4.22 -7.70
C GLU A 223 -1.07 3.06 -8.68
N GLY A 224 -2.08 3.16 -9.54
CA GLY A 224 -2.43 2.12 -10.51
C GLY A 224 -3.00 0.83 -9.90
N ALA A 225 -3.37 0.85 -8.62
CA ALA A 225 -3.83 -0.29 -7.85
C ALA A 225 -5.17 0.03 -7.17
N ASP A 226 -6.24 0.15 -7.98
CA ASP A 226 -7.60 0.29 -7.48
C ASP A 226 -7.99 -0.97 -6.70
N LEU A 227 -8.56 -0.78 -5.51
CA LEU A 227 -8.91 -1.88 -4.63
C LEU A 227 -10.00 -2.77 -5.26
N PRO A 228 -9.79 -4.09 -5.36
CA PRO A 228 -10.76 -4.99 -5.97
C PRO A 228 -12.08 -5.02 -5.20
N THR A 229 -13.18 -4.86 -5.92
CA THR A 229 -14.54 -5.09 -5.40
C THR A 229 -14.96 -6.56 -5.47
N ASP A 230 -14.16 -7.39 -6.12
CA ASP A 230 -14.28 -8.85 -6.17
C ASP A 230 -12.88 -9.42 -6.40
N VAL A 231 -12.23 -9.87 -5.34
CA VAL A 231 -10.85 -10.35 -5.39
C VAL A 231 -10.71 -11.63 -6.22
N SER A 232 -11.77 -12.40 -6.38
CA SER A 232 -11.76 -13.60 -7.22
C SER A 232 -11.56 -13.32 -8.71
N LYS A 233 -11.77 -12.07 -9.14
CA LYS A 233 -11.63 -11.63 -10.54
C LYS A 233 -10.28 -11.00 -10.87
N VAL A 234 -9.39 -10.81 -9.89
CA VAL A 234 -8.07 -10.25 -10.17
C VAL A 234 -7.19 -11.25 -10.92
N THR A 235 -6.25 -10.74 -11.70
CA THR A 235 -5.27 -11.57 -12.40
C THR A 235 -4.03 -11.71 -11.52
N TYR A 236 -3.68 -12.94 -11.23
CA TYR A 236 -2.47 -13.26 -10.48
C TYR A 236 -1.33 -13.57 -11.42
N THR A 237 -0.11 -13.30 -10.97
CA THR A 237 1.14 -13.62 -11.68
C THR A 237 1.97 -14.59 -10.83
N ASP A 238 2.83 -15.35 -11.50
CA ASP A 238 3.74 -16.31 -10.88
C ASP A 238 2.99 -17.28 -9.92
N ASN A 239 3.52 -17.49 -8.70
CA ASN A 239 2.91 -18.38 -7.71
C ASN A 239 1.88 -17.66 -6.82
N SER A 240 1.60 -16.39 -7.05
CA SER A 240 0.64 -15.62 -6.23
C SER A 240 -0.74 -16.27 -6.18
N GLU A 241 -1.18 -16.91 -7.27
CA GLU A 241 -2.47 -17.63 -7.30
C GLU A 241 -2.60 -18.71 -6.22
N ASN A 242 -1.49 -19.26 -5.75
CA ASN A 242 -1.47 -20.27 -4.69
C ASN A 242 -1.85 -19.71 -3.31
N TYR A 243 -1.86 -18.40 -3.15
CA TYR A 243 -2.10 -17.71 -1.89
C TYR A 243 -3.42 -16.94 -1.86
N LYS A 244 -4.28 -17.12 -2.86
CA LYS A 244 -5.60 -16.48 -2.85
C LYS A 244 -6.52 -17.19 -1.86
N ASP A 245 -7.23 -16.40 -1.06
CA ASP A 245 -8.07 -16.87 0.04
C ASP A 245 -9.41 -16.15 0.16
N PHE A 246 -9.78 -15.39 -0.87
CA PHE A 246 -11.09 -14.76 -0.98
C PHE A 246 -12.05 -15.59 -1.84
N GLU A 247 -13.30 -15.66 -1.42
CA GLU A 247 -14.37 -16.26 -2.18
C GLU A 247 -14.91 -15.32 -3.26
N ALA A 248 -15.69 -15.87 -4.18
CA ALA A 248 -16.28 -15.07 -5.25
C ALA A 248 -17.24 -14.01 -4.70
N GLY A 249 -17.03 -12.77 -5.09
CA GLY A 249 -17.81 -11.61 -4.66
C GLY A 249 -17.31 -10.95 -3.38
N GLU A 250 -16.25 -11.47 -2.77
CA GLU A 250 -15.60 -10.82 -1.62
C GLU A 250 -14.67 -9.69 -2.10
N HIS A 251 -14.78 -8.53 -1.46
CA HIS A 251 -13.93 -7.39 -1.76
C HIS A 251 -12.69 -7.35 -0.84
N TYR A 252 -11.66 -6.61 -1.27
CA TYR A 252 -10.37 -6.59 -0.59
C TYR A 252 -10.39 -5.97 0.81
N LEU A 253 -11.38 -5.12 1.13
CA LEU A 253 -11.47 -4.40 2.42
C LEU A 253 -12.32 -5.12 3.47
N GLN A 254 -12.49 -6.43 3.36
CA GLN A 254 -13.05 -7.30 4.39
C GLN A 254 -12.01 -8.35 4.80
N LEU A 255 -12.29 -9.12 5.85
CA LEU A 255 -11.44 -10.25 6.24
C LEU A 255 -11.50 -11.37 5.19
N SER A 256 -10.34 -11.91 4.84
CA SER A 256 -10.26 -13.17 4.13
C SER A 256 -10.67 -14.35 5.02
N GLN A 257 -10.88 -15.53 4.43
CA GLN A 257 -11.25 -16.71 5.23
C GLN A 257 -10.12 -17.14 6.16
N THR A 258 -8.86 -17.11 5.69
CA THR A 258 -7.71 -17.48 6.52
C THR A 258 -7.46 -16.49 7.66
N GLU A 259 -7.74 -15.20 7.45
CA GLU A 259 -7.71 -14.20 8.54
C GLU A 259 -8.81 -14.44 9.58
N LYS A 260 -10.02 -14.84 9.16
CA LYS A 260 -11.11 -15.24 10.08
C LYS A 260 -10.69 -16.47 10.90
N ASP A 261 -10.16 -17.49 10.24
CA ASP A 261 -9.70 -18.72 10.87
C ASP A 261 -8.56 -18.46 11.88
N MET A 262 -7.62 -17.56 11.55
CA MET A 262 -6.56 -17.12 12.45
C MET A 262 -7.12 -16.38 13.67
N LEU A 263 -8.09 -15.49 13.50
CA LEU A 263 -8.76 -14.80 14.61
C LEU A 263 -9.50 -15.79 15.52
N ASP A 264 -10.21 -16.78 14.96
CA ASP A 264 -10.86 -17.86 15.72
C ASP A 264 -9.83 -18.62 16.54
N LEU A 265 -8.70 -18.99 15.93
CA LEU A 265 -7.61 -19.70 16.62
C LEU A 265 -7.02 -18.86 17.76
N VAL A 266 -6.70 -17.60 17.50
CA VAL A 266 -6.08 -16.70 18.50
C VAL A 266 -7.05 -16.45 19.65
N CYS A 267 -8.31 -16.10 19.36
CA CYS A 267 -9.31 -15.82 20.39
C CYS A 267 -9.75 -17.06 21.16
N ALA A 268 -9.55 -18.26 20.62
CA ALA A 268 -9.75 -19.52 21.38
C ALA A 268 -8.62 -19.80 22.38
N ASN A 269 -7.44 -19.22 22.18
CA ASN A 269 -6.25 -19.53 22.98
C ASN A 269 -5.75 -18.38 23.88
N PHE A 270 -6.18 -17.13 23.61
CA PHE A 270 -5.74 -15.94 24.34
C PHE A 270 -6.95 -15.09 24.77
N ASP A 271 -6.92 -14.61 26.01
CA ASP A 271 -7.95 -13.72 26.57
C ASP A 271 -7.62 -12.23 26.38
N ASN A 272 -6.36 -11.89 26.10
CA ASN A 272 -5.87 -10.52 25.93
C ASN A 272 -5.40 -10.34 24.49
N VAL A 273 -6.31 -9.91 23.61
CA VAL A 273 -6.02 -9.72 22.19
C VAL A 273 -6.10 -8.24 21.85
N VAL A 274 -5.07 -7.75 21.18
CA VAL A 274 -4.99 -6.41 20.57
C VAL A 274 -4.89 -6.55 19.06
N VAL A 275 -5.76 -5.89 18.32
CA VAL A 275 -5.72 -5.89 16.86
C VAL A 275 -5.05 -4.60 16.37
N VAL A 276 -4.11 -4.73 15.46
CA VAL A 276 -3.53 -3.61 14.71
C VAL A 276 -3.99 -3.72 13.26
N TYR A 277 -4.85 -2.82 12.83
CA TYR A 277 -5.15 -2.64 11.42
C TYR A 277 -4.12 -1.68 10.82
N ASN A 278 -3.30 -2.17 9.92
CA ASN A 278 -2.26 -1.41 9.24
C ASN A 278 -2.63 -1.20 7.77
N GLY A 279 -3.09 -0.02 7.44
CA GLY A 279 -3.51 0.34 6.08
C GLY A 279 -4.11 1.74 6.02
N ALA A 280 -4.07 2.35 4.84
CA ALA A 280 -4.55 3.71 4.62
C ALA A 280 -6.06 3.80 4.32
N ASN A 281 -6.69 2.67 4.00
CA ASN A 281 -8.10 2.61 3.59
C ASN A 281 -8.99 2.25 4.77
N THR A 282 -10.25 2.69 4.76
CA THR A 282 -11.25 2.16 5.67
C THR A 282 -11.53 0.69 5.33
N MET A 283 -11.49 -0.18 6.34
CA MET A 283 -11.78 -1.61 6.24
C MET A 283 -13.03 -1.91 7.08
N GLU A 284 -13.75 -2.96 6.75
CA GLU A 284 -14.82 -3.49 7.58
C GLU A 284 -14.23 -4.11 8.85
N LEU A 285 -14.28 -3.38 9.95
CA LEU A 285 -13.73 -3.80 11.23
C LEU A 285 -14.81 -4.32 12.21
N GLY A 286 -15.98 -4.69 11.69
CA GLY A 286 -17.09 -5.20 12.50
C GLY A 286 -16.71 -6.38 13.39
N PHE A 287 -15.80 -7.22 12.93
CA PHE A 287 -15.28 -8.37 13.67
C PHE A 287 -14.64 -8.02 15.02
N LEU A 288 -14.22 -6.78 15.25
CA LEU A 288 -13.70 -6.33 16.55
C LEU A 288 -14.73 -6.50 17.69
N ASN A 289 -16.01 -6.59 17.35
CA ASN A 289 -17.11 -6.78 18.31
C ASN A 289 -17.57 -8.24 18.43
N ASP A 290 -17.15 -9.12 17.52
CA ASP A 290 -17.56 -10.51 17.50
C ASP A 290 -16.79 -11.36 18.52
N TYR A 291 -15.58 -10.90 18.90
CA TYR A 291 -14.70 -11.58 19.83
C TYR A 291 -14.50 -10.75 21.10
N LYS A 292 -15.02 -11.26 22.23
CA LYS A 292 -14.81 -10.63 23.54
C LYS A 292 -13.35 -10.56 24.00
N GLN A 293 -12.49 -11.37 23.40
CA GLN A 293 -11.06 -11.40 23.67
C GLN A 293 -10.33 -10.23 23.02
N ILE A 294 -10.88 -9.65 21.95
CA ILE A 294 -10.32 -8.45 21.31
C ILE A 294 -10.70 -7.24 22.17
N ARG A 295 -9.80 -6.90 23.07
CA ARG A 295 -10.01 -5.81 24.06
C ARG A 295 -9.37 -4.49 23.64
N GLY A 296 -8.39 -4.53 22.73
CA GLY A 296 -7.73 -3.37 22.15
C GLY A 296 -7.74 -3.40 20.64
N ALA A 297 -7.85 -2.22 20.01
CA ALA A 297 -7.68 -2.08 18.58
C ALA A 297 -7.04 -0.75 18.22
N ILE A 298 -6.07 -0.78 17.33
CA ILE A 298 -5.32 0.37 16.83
C ILE A 298 -5.44 0.41 15.31
N TRP A 299 -5.75 1.57 14.75
CA TRP A 299 -5.55 1.84 13.34
C TRP A 299 -4.20 2.53 13.17
N CYS A 300 -3.29 1.86 12.49
CA CYS A 300 -1.96 2.34 12.16
C CYS A 300 -1.87 2.50 10.64
N PRO A 301 -2.04 3.70 10.08
CA PRO A 301 -1.85 3.95 8.63
C PRO A 301 -0.44 3.59 8.18
N GLY A 302 -0.19 3.67 6.86
CA GLY A 302 1.16 3.48 6.34
C GLY A 302 2.14 4.47 7.00
N THR A 303 3.17 3.92 7.63
CA THR A 303 4.03 4.66 8.57
C THR A 303 5.27 5.28 7.94
N GLY A 304 5.50 5.02 6.64
CA GLY A 304 6.79 5.38 6.06
C GLY A 304 7.93 4.55 6.67
N GLN A 305 9.13 5.10 6.67
CA GLN A 305 10.33 4.34 7.05
C GLN A 305 10.54 4.20 8.56
N SER A 306 10.11 5.16 9.37
CA SER A 306 10.39 5.19 10.82
C SER A 306 9.15 5.11 11.71
N GLY A 307 7.95 5.32 11.20
CA GLY A 307 6.76 5.50 12.05
C GLY A 307 6.28 4.24 12.80
N PHE A 308 6.86 3.07 12.61
CA PHE A 308 6.59 1.93 13.50
C PHE A 308 7.24 2.06 14.87
N GLU A 309 8.22 2.96 15.05
CA GLU A 309 8.67 3.41 16.38
C GLU A 309 7.49 3.98 17.18
N SER A 310 6.68 4.82 16.53
CA SER A 310 5.47 5.40 17.12
C SER A 310 4.42 4.37 17.50
N LEU A 311 4.24 3.29 16.70
CA LEU A 311 3.35 2.20 17.08
C LEU A 311 3.83 1.53 18.38
N GLY A 312 5.13 1.23 18.48
CA GLY A 312 5.74 0.71 19.69
C GLY A 312 5.53 1.64 20.88
N ALA A 313 5.78 2.93 20.69
CA ALA A 313 5.60 3.97 21.71
C ALA A 313 4.14 4.11 22.19
N VAL A 314 3.16 4.05 21.29
CA VAL A 314 1.73 4.03 21.64
C VAL A 314 1.40 2.77 22.43
N VAL A 315 1.82 1.58 21.97
CA VAL A 315 1.57 0.31 22.68
C VAL A 315 2.17 0.32 24.08
N ALA A 316 3.36 0.92 24.26
CA ALA A 316 4.03 1.05 25.55
C ALA A 316 3.48 2.19 26.43
N GLY A 317 2.71 3.12 25.87
CA GLY A 317 2.17 4.27 26.58
C GLY A 317 3.15 5.42 26.78
N THR A 318 4.30 5.40 26.10
CA THR A 318 5.23 6.54 26.07
C THR A 318 4.72 7.66 25.18
N VAL A 319 3.90 7.32 24.20
CA VAL A 319 3.07 8.22 23.41
C VAL A 319 1.61 7.98 23.74
N ASN A 320 0.88 9.06 24.07
CA ASN A 320 -0.55 9.00 24.28
C ASN A 320 -1.28 9.21 22.95
N PRO A 321 -2.05 8.23 22.45
CA PRO A 321 -2.67 8.34 21.13
C PRO A 321 -3.63 9.53 21.07
N SER A 322 -3.48 10.36 20.04
CA SER A 322 -4.29 11.56 19.77
C SER A 322 -4.96 11.49 18.40
N GLY A 323 -4.57 10.56 17.57
CA GLY A 323 -5.05 10.38 16.20
C GLY A 323 -6.57 10.24 16.12
N LYS A 324 -7.13 10.72 15.01
CA LYS A 324 -8.56 10.65 14.71
C LYS A 324 -8.80 10.06 13.34
N THR A 325 -9.89 9.31 13.20
CA THR A 325 -10.29 8.78 11.90
C THR A 325 -10.51 9.90 10.89
N SER A 326 -9.84 9.83 9.78
CA SER A 326 -9.94 10.79 8.66
C SER A 326 -11.12 10.48 7.73
N ASP A 327 -11.78 9.35 7.94
CA ASP A 327 -12.97 8.93 7.20
C ASP A 327 -13.90 8.15 8.13
N THR A 328 -15.11 7.82 7.64
CA THR A 328 -16.11 7.02 8.37
C THR A 328 -15.89 5.54 8.11
N PHE A 329 -15.67 4.76 9.15
CA PHE A 329 -15.63 3.31 9.07
C PHE A 329 -17.05 2.76 9.20
N VAL A 330 -17.43 1.88 8.29
CA VAL A 330 -18.77 1.28 8.26
C VAL A 330 -18.68 -0.23 8.42
N TYR A 331 -19.79 -0.84 8.84
CA TYR A 331 -19.87 -2.31 8.96
C TYR A 331 -19.97 -3.03 7.62
N ASP A 332 -20.48 -2.35 6.57
CA ASP A 332 -20.67 -2.89 5.24
C ASP A 332 -20.35 -1.81 4.20
N LEU A 333 -19.21 -1.93 3.54
CA LEU A 333 -18.77 -1.01 2.51
C LEU A 333 -19.63 -1.10 1.24
N THR A 334 -20.27 -2.25 0.98
CA THR A 334 -21.10 -2.43 -0.20
C THR A 334 -22.40 -1.59 -0.17
N ALA A 335 -22.82 -1.19 1.04
CA ALA A 335 -23.97 -0.31 1.27
C ALA A 335 -23.64 1.18 1.18
N THR A 336 -22.37 1.54 0.98
CA THR A 336 -21.98 2.95 0.88
C THR A 336 -22.34 3.57 -0.47
N PRO A 337 -22.63 4.87 -0.53
CA PRO A 337 -23.02 5.51 -1.79
C PRO A 337 -21.91 5.48 -2.84
N THR A 338 -20.65 5.46 -2.41
CA THR A 338 -19.47 5.47 -3.29
C THR A 338 -19.15 4.11 -3.86
N TYR A 339 -19.47 3.01 -3.19
CA TYR A 339 -19.10 1.66 -3.60
C TYR A 339 -19.58 1.30 -5.01
N ASN A 340 -20.82 1.64 -5.32
CA ASN A 340 -21.43 1.37 -6.63
C ASN A 340 -21.24 2.50 -7.65
N ASN A 341 -20.57 3.60 -7.28
CA ASN A 341 -20.38 4.77 -8.13
C ASN A 341 -18.91 4.98 -8.52
N PHE A 342 -18.00 4.20 -7.98
CA PHE A 342 -16.58 4.19 -8.32
C PHE A 342 -16.20 2.87 -9.01
N GLY A 343 -15.40 2.97 -10.06
CA GLY A 343 -14.90 1.82 -10.81
C GLY A 343 -14.96 2.05 -12.32
N ASN A 344 -14.67 1.01 -13.08
CA ASN A 344 -14.65 1.02 -14.53
C ASN A 344 -16.06 0.71 -15.09
N PHE A 345 -17.01 1.58 -14.83
CA PHE A 345 -18.38 1.43 -15.36
C PHE A 345 -18.43 1.73 -16.84
N LEU A 346 -19.18 0.90 -17.59
CA LEU A 346 -19.37 1.01 -19.01
C LEU A 346 -20.87 1.11 -19.32
N TYR A 347 -21.23 1.97 -20.26
CA TYR A 347 -22.54 1.88 -20.91
C TYR A 347 -22.54 0.76 -21.96
N ASP A 348 -23.71 0.19 -22.27
CA ASP A 348 -23.84 -0.91 -23.23
C ASP A 348 -23.29 -0.59 -24.63
N ASN A 349 -23.20 0.69 -24.99
CA ASN A 349 -22.69 1.16 -26.27
C ASN A 349 -21.32 1.79 -26.23
N MET A 350 -20.53 1.59 -25.16
CA MET A 350 -19.20 2.24 -25.01
C MET A 350 -18.20 1.76 -26.06
N ASP A 351 -18.38 0.59 -26.64
CA ASP A 351 -17.57 0.08 -27.76
C ASP A 351 -17.58 1.03 -28.97
N GLU A 352 -18.67 1.78 -29.18
CA GLU A 352 -18.79 2.78 -30.25
C GLU A 352 -17.79 3.95 -30.04
N PHE A 353 -17.30 4.14 -28.83
CA PHE A 353 -16.38 5.21 -28.44
C PHE A 353 -14.95 4.69 -28.20
N ALA A 354 -14.70 3.44 -28.53
CA ALA A 354 -13.38 2.84 -28.38
C ALA A 354 -12.34 3.63 -29.18
N ALA A 355 -11.22 3.94 -28.55
CA ALA A 355 -10.06 4.57 -29.17
C ALA A 355 -8.87 3.63 -29.10
N THR A 356 -7.95 3.75 -30.03
CA THR A 356 -6.69 3.01 -29.98
C THR A 356 -5.67 3.85 -29.19
N SER A 357 -5.14 3.28 -28.13
CA SER A 357 -4.04 3.84 -27.36
C SER A 357 -2.82 2.90 -27.36
N LYS A 358 -1.65 3.44 -27.09
CA LYS A 358 -0.46 2.62 -26.90
C LYS A 358 -0.32 2.25 -25.44
N ASN A 359 -0.21 0.96 -25.16
CA ASN A 359 0.16 0.48 -23.85
C ASN A 359 1.53 1.07 -23.46
N PHE A 360 1.62 1.67 -22.29
CA PHE A 360 2.84 2.36 -21.84
C PHE A 360 4.01 1.38 -21.65
N GLY A 361 3.75 0.17 -21.16
CA GLY A 361 4.77 -0.84 -20.90
C GLY A 361 5.22 -1.58 -22.15
N THR A 362 4.28 -2.05 -23.00
CA THR A 362 4.58 -2.87 -24.18
C THR A 362 4.78 -2.05 -25.45
N GLY A 363 4.23 -0.82 -25.52
CA GLY A 363 4.19 0.01 -26.72
C GLY A 363 3.25 -0.52 -27.81
N GLU A 364 2.47 -1.56 -27.54
CA GLU A 364 1.49 -2.15 -28.46
C GLU A 364 0.23 -1.31 -28.49
N GLU A 365 -0.45 -1.31 -29.63
CA GLU A 365 -1.73 -0.65 -29.77
C GLU A 365 -2.83 -1.52 -29.16
N GLU A 366 -3.55 -0.95 -28.18
CA GLU A 366 -4.67 -1.58 -27.51
C GLU A 366 -5.93 -0.74 -27.70
N ALA A 367 -7.07 -1.41 -27.82
CA ALA A 367 -8.35 -0.73 -27.79
C ALA A 367 -8.67 -0.29 -26.37
N THR A 368 -8.84 1.00 -26.16
CA THR A 368 -9.28 1.57 -24.89
C THR A 368 -10.76 1.90 -24.98
N ILE A 369 -11.55 1.22 -24.17
CA ILE A 369 -12.98 1.51 -24.03
C ILE A 369 -13.12 2.54 -22.91
N PRO A 370 -13.75 3.72 -23.17
CA PRO A 370 -13.94 4.72 -22.12
C PRO A 370 -14.80 4.17 -20.98
N SER A 371 -14.46 4.51 -19.76
CA SER A 371 -15.28 4.24 -18.58
C SER A 371 -15.76 5.55 -17.96
N PHE A 372 -16.67 5.47 -17.00
CA PHE A 372 -17.15 6.64 -16.29
C PHE A 372 -17.22 6.39 -14.79
N VAL A 373 -17.18 7.46 -14.03
CA VAL A 373 -17.49 7.52 -12.61
C VAL A 373 -18.70 8.42 -12.43
N ASN A 374 -19.65 7.99 -11.63
CA ASN A 374 -20.88 8.73 -11.39
C ASN A 374 -20.92 9.34 -10.00
N TYR A 375 -20.69 10.64 -9.89
CA TYR A 375 -20.70 11.39 -8.63
C TYR A 375 -22.12 11.75 -8.17
N VAL A 376 -22.97 10.74 -7.98
CA VAL A 376 -24.40 10.94 -7.62
C VAL A 376 -24.58 11.47 -6.19
N GLU A 377 -23.63 11.25 -5.30
CA GLU A 377 -23.65 11.68 -3.91
C GLU A 377 -23.58 13.20 -3.73
N GLY A 378 -23.07 13.93 -4.72
CA GLY A 378 -22.98 15.39 -4.68
C GLY A 378 -22.21 15.88 -3.45
N ILE A 379 -22.87 16.66 -2.57
CA ILE A 379 -22.26 17.15 -1.32
C ILE A 379 -22.28 16.12 -0.18
N TYR A 380 -23.01 15.01 -0.35
CA TYR A 380 -23.15 13.97 0.66
C TYR A 380 -22.04 12.92 0.54
N VAL A 381 -20.80 13.35 0.68
CA VAL A 381 -19.59 12.51 0.64
C VAL A 381 -19.11 12.27 2.07
N GLY A 382 -18.68 11.03 2.35
CA GLY A 382 -18.17 10.63 3.66
C GLY A 382 -19.20 10.84 4.79
N TYR A 383 -18.76 11.35 5.94
CA TYR A 383 -19.62 11.52 7.12
C TYR A 383 -20.89 12.32 6.84
N ARG A 384 -20.89 13.26 5.91
CA ARG A 384 -22.08 14.07 5.58
C ARG A 384 -23.23 13.23 5.04
N PHE A 385 -22.94 12.13 4.35
CA PHE A 385 -23.96 11.18 3.95
C PHE A 385 -24.57 10.49 5.17
N TYR A 386 -23.75 9.86 6.00
CA TYR A 386 -24.24 9.05 7.11
C TYR A 386 -25.00 9.87 8.15
N GLU A 387 -24.46 11.04 8.51
CA GLU A 387 -25.13 11.94 9.46
C GLU A 387 -26.48 12.42 8.93
N THR A 388 -26.54 12.84 7.66
CA THR A 388 -27.79 13.31 7.04
C THR A 388 -28.79 12.17 6.88
N ALA A 389 -28.36 11.02 6.37
CA ALA A 389 -29.23 9.87 6.15
C ALA A 389 -29.83 9.34 7.47
N ALA A 390 -29.07 9.38 8.55
CA ALA A 390 -29.56 9.03 9.88
C ALA A 390 -30.63 10.01 10.39
N VAL A 391 -30.39 11.32 10.27
CA VAL A 391 -31.36 12.37 10.67
C VAL A 391 -32.65 12.26 9.86
N GLU A 392 -32.55 11.94 8.56
CA GLU A 392 -33.71 11.74 7.68
C GLU A 392 -34.38 10.36 7.86
N GLY A 393 -33.85 9.50 8.73
CA GLY A 393 -34.39 8.16 9.00
C GLY A 393 -34.22 7.15 7.87
N LEU A 394 -33.25 7.37 6.99
CA LEU A 394 -32.96 6.50 5.85
C LEU A 394 -32.05 5.32 6.24
N ILE A 395 -31.23 5.49 7.27
CA ILE A 395 -30.35 4.47 7.83
C ILE A 395 -30.47 4.44 9.36
N ASP A 396 -30.13 3.29 9.95
CA ASP A 396 -29.85 3.14 11.38
C ASP A 396 -28.35 3.43 11.58
N TYR A 397 -28.03 4.58 12.18
CA TYR A 397 -26.65 5.05 12.30
C TYR A 397 -25.75 4.03 13.00
N ASP A 398 -26.18 3.53 14.16
CA ASP A 398 -25.39 2.63 15.01
C ASP A 398 -25.17 1.25 14.36
N LYS A 399 -26.00 0.86 13.40
CA LYS A 399 -25.83 -0.36 12.61
C LYS A 399 -25.04 -0.16 11.34
N THR A 400 -24.91 1.07 10.89
CA THR A 400 -24.21 1.39 9.63
C THR A 400 -22.78 1.86 9.91
N VAL A 401 -22.59 2.76 10.88
CA VAL A 401 -21.31 3.38 11.19
C VAL A 401 -20.69 2.71 12.41
N GLN A 402 -19.48 2.19 12.23
CA GLN A 402 -18.71 1.60 13.33
C GLN A 402 -17.86 2.67 14.03
N PHE A 403 -17.06 3.40 13.27
CA PHE A 403 -16.27 4.52 13.78
C PHE A 403 -16.57 5.76 12.94
N PRO A 404 -17.18 6.81 13.53
CA PRO A 404 -17.47 8.03 12.79
C PRO A 404 -16.19 8.79 12.41
N PHE A 405 -16.30 9.67 11.43
CA PHE A 405 -15.26 10.66 11.14
C PHE A 405 -14.85 11.41 12.40
N GLY A 406 -13.54 11.54 12.64
CA GLY A 406 -13.02 12.22 13.83
C GLY A 406 -13.03 11.37 15.10
N TYR A 407 -13.34 10.07 15.01
CA TYR A 407 -13.26 9.15 16.13
C TYR A 407 -11.82 8.82 16.50
N GLY A 408 -11.58 8.61 17.78
CA GLY A 408 -10.31 8.13 18.33
C GLY A 408 -10.32 8.29 19.84
N LEU A 409 -9.89 7.24 20.51
CA LEU A 409 -9.71 7.22 21.96
C LEU A 409 -8.36 7.79 22.35
N SER A 410 -8.16 8.00 23.64
CA SER A 410 -6.89 8.41 24.25
C SER A 410 -6.72 7.63 25.55
N TYR A 411 -5.49 7.53 26.05
CA TYR A 411 -5.23 7.03 27.40
C TYR A 411 -5.62 8.04 28.48
N THR A 412 -5.95 9.27 28.07
CA THR A 412 -6.35 10.36 28.94
C THR A 412 -7.75 10.82 28.58
N ASP A 413 -8.60 10.98 29.58
CA ASP A 413 -9.92 11.58 29.44
C ASP A 413 -9.85 13.09 29.59
N PHE A 414 -10.62 13.81 28.78
CA PHE A 414 -10.75 15.26 28.83
C PHE A 414 -12.20 15.65 29.09
N GLU A 415 -12.44 16.48 30.09
CA GLU A 415 -13.71 17.13 30.30
C GLU A 415 -13.64 18.56 29.76
N GLN A 416 -14.49 18.88 28.79
CA GLN A 416 -14.60 20.24 28.24
C GLN A 416 -15.91 20.88 28.63
N LYS A 417 -15.84 22.12 29.11
CA LYS A 417 -17.02 22.91 29.46
C LYS A 417 -16.93 24.29 28.84
N MET A 418 -17.86 24.58 27.95
CA MET A 418 -17.99 25.93 27.40
C MET A 418 -18.62 26.88 28.43
N GLY A 419 -17.97 28.00 28.66
CA GLY A 419 -18.47 29.10 29.48
C GLY A 419 -19.54 29.93 28.77
N ASP A 420 -19.90 31.05 29.36
CA ASP A 420 -20.89 31.96 28.81
C ASP A 420 -20.43 32.60 27.50
N VAL A 421 -21.29 32.56 26.49
CA VAL A 421 -21.01 33.18 25.19
C VAL A 421 -21.38 34.64 25.22
N THR A 422 -20.44 35.53 24.92
CA THR A 422 -20.68 36.98 24.78
C THR A 422 -20.52 37.42 23.35
N VAL A 423 -21.40 38.29 22.89
CA VAL A 423 -21.32 38.89 21.54
C VAL A 423 -21.26 40.40 21.70
N ALA A 424 -20.11 40.98 21.34
CA ALA A 424 -19.91 42.43 21.38
C ALA A 424 -18.99 42.86 20.22
N ASP A 425 -19.25 44.01 19.62
CA ASP A 425 -18.45 44.62 18.56
C ASP A 425 -18.16 43.67 17.36
N GLY A 426 -19.15 42.85 16.99
CA GLY A 426 -19.01 41.85 15.89
C GLY A 426 -18.09 40.67 16.20
N LYS A 427 -17.72 40.47 17.48
CA LYS A 427 -16.92 39.32 17.95
C LYS A 427 -17.78 38.46 18.88
N VAL A 428 -17.55 37.15 18.77
CA VAL A 428 -18.06 36.13 19.69
C VAL A 428 -16.89 35.70 20.58
N SER A 429 -17.08 35.77 21.91
CA SER A 429 -16.06 35.35 22.88
C SER A 429 -16.69 34.40 23.89
N PHE A 430 -15.98 33.32 24.21
CA PHE A 430 -16.33 32.36 25.24
C PHE A 430 -15.06 31.71 25.79
N ASP A 431 -15.11 31.24 27.00
CA ASP A 431 -14.08 30.46 27.63
C ASP A 431 -14.39 28.97 27.48
N VAL A 432 -13.35 28.14 27.34
CA VAL A 432 -13.44 26.69 27.36
C VAL A 432 -12.54 26.14 28.44
#